data_9550645eb5a4b617a7bf094f2af0433a
#
_entry.id   9550645eb5a4b617a7bf094f2af0433a
#
_cell.length_a   1.000
_cell.length_b   1.000
_cell.length_c   1.000
_cell.angle_alpha   90.00
_cell.angle_beta   90.00
_cell.angle_gamma   90.00
#
_symmetry.space_group_name_H-M   'P 1'
#
loop_
_entity.id
_entity.type
_entity.pdbx_description
1 polymer ?
#
loop_
_entity_poly.entity_id
_entity_poly.type
_entity_poly.pdbx_seq_one_letter_code
_entity_poly.pdbx_strand_id
1 'polypeptide(L)'
;NCTWLTYHEVNYGTLDDLDKLQAAGIPYDSAWDAGAKFPKGLHSLRFTPEGEAVEKEIYDAERGVPLEFLLEVIEDHQELKQRIHAHAERVTVLPWDNQAHYGKLYMARQLVCPQKD
;
A
#
# COMPACT_ATOMS: atom_id res chain seq x y z
N ASN A 1 18.81 -3.14 2.43
CA ASN A 1 19.08 -3.67 1.10
C ASN A 1 17.81 -3.73 0.27
N CYS A 2 17.73 -2.91 -0.75
CA CYS A 2 16.59 -2.88 -1.66
C CYS A 2 17.03 -3.26 -3.06
N THR A 3 16.19 -4.01 -3.74
CA THR A 3 16.38 -4.31 -5.15
C THR A 3 15.45 -3.43 -5.95
N TRP A 4 16.00 -2.73 -6.94
CA TRP A 4 15.25 -1.83 -7.81
C TRP A 4 15.16 -2.43 -9.19
N LEU A 5 13.94 -2.49 -9.71
CA LEU A 5 13.68 -2.95 -11.07
C LEU A 5 12.90 -1.87 -11.81
N THR A 6 13.28 -1.60 -13.05
CA THR A 6 12.60 -0.61 -13.87
C THR A 6 11.98 -1.28 -15.08
N TYR A 7 10.70 -1.03 -15.27
CA TYR A 7 9.94 -1.56 -16.41
C TYR A 7 9.36 -0.41 -17.21
N HIS A 8 9.23 -0.60 -18.50
CA HIS A 8 8.69 0.41 -19.39
C HIS A 8 7.31 -0.03 -19.90
N GLU A 9 6.44 0.94 -20.10
CA GLU A 9 5.13 0.72 -20.71
C GLU A 9 4.24 -0.26 -19.95
N VAL A 10 4.31 -0.21 -18.61
CA VAL A 10 3.46 -1.04 -17.75
C VAL A 10 2.36 -0.17 -17.15
N ASN A 11 1.12 -0.43 -17.50
CA ASN A 11 -0.03 0.33 -17.00
C ASN A 11 -0.28 0.04 -15.52
N TYR A 12 -0.38 1.11 -14.71
CA TYR A 12 -0.66 1.03 -13.26
C TYR A 12 0.35 0.19 -12.48
N GLY A 13 1.54 0.00 -13.02
CA GLY A 13 2.57 -0.78 -12.34
C GLY A 13 2.19 -2.24 -12.14
N THR A 14 1.24 -2.76 -12.91
CA THR A 14 0.76 -4.14 -12.77
C THR A 14 1.71 -5.11 -13.47
N LEU A 15 2.28 -6.01 -12.70
CA LEU A 15 3.21 -7.03 -13.20
C LEU A 15 2.76 -8.40 -12.69
N ASP A 16 2.87 -9.41 -13.54
CA ASP A 16 2.50 -10.79 -13.16
C ASP A 16 3.35 -11.30 -12.01
N ASP A 17 4.61 -10.83 -11.91
CA ASP A 17 5.52 -11.28 -10.88
C ASP A 17 5.17 -10.79 -9.47
N LEU A 18 4.29 -9.80 -9.34
CA LEU A 18 3.90 -9.30 -8.02
C LEU A 18 3.18 -10.37 -7.20
N ASP A 19 2.36 -11.19 -7.84
CA ASP A 19 1.69 -12.30 -7.15
C ASP A 19 2.69 -13.32 -6.61
N LYS A 20 3.77 -13.54 -7.36
CA LYS A 20 4.82 -14.44 -6.93
C LYS A 20 5.56 -13.90 -5.71
N LEU A 21 5.79 -12.59 -5.66
CA LEU A 21 6.42 -11.95 -4.51
C LEU A 21 5.54 -12.09 -3.27
N GLN A 22 4.24 -11.87 -3.41
CA GLN A 22 3.31 -12.02 -2.30
C GLN A 22 3.29 -13.48 -1.81
N ALA A 23 3.23 -14.43 -2.71
CA ALA A 23 3.23 -15.85 -2.34
C ALA A 23 4.51 -16.25 -1.60
N ALA A 24 5.62 -15.58 -1.91
CA ALA A 24 6.90 -15.83 -1.26
C ALA A 24 7.09 -15.00 0.03
N GLY A 25 6.09 -14.24 0.46
CA GLY A 25 6.18 -13.42 1.66
C GLY A 25 7.14 -12.25 1.52
N ILE A 26 7.27 -11.72 0.32
CA ILE A 26 8.21 -10.63 0.02
C ILE A 26 7.42 -9.31 -0.14
N PRO A 27 7.67 -8.32 0.74
CA PRO A 27 7.02 -7.01 0.60
C PRO A 27 7.63 -6.23 -0.56
N TYR A 28 6.82 -5.36 -1.15
CA TYR A 28 7.29 -4.58 -2.30
C TYR A 28 6.53 -3.27 -2.43
N ASP A 29 7.11 -2.37 -3.20
CA ASP A 29 6.44 -1.18 -3.72
C ASP A 29 6.56 -1.22 -5.24
N SER A 30 5.44 -0.99 -5.91
CA SER A 30 5.41 -0.84 -7.36
C SER A 30 4.89 0.55 -7.67
N ALA A 31 5.78 1.46 -8.04
CA ALA A 31 5.43 2.84 -8.38
C ALA A 31 5.43 3.01 -9.88
N TRP A 32 4.51 3.83 -10.39
CA TRP A 32 4.44 4.12 -11.82
C TRP A 32 4.19 5.60 -12.05
N ASP A 33 4.66 6.09 -13.19
CA ASP A 33 4.44 7.46 -13.61
C ASP A 33 3.10 7.61 -14.31
N ALA A 34 2.61 8.83 -14.38
CA ALA A 34 1.37 9.12 -15.09
C ALA A 34 1.53 8.80 -16.59
N GLY A 35 0.49 8.21 -17.16
CA GLY A 35 0.41 7.94 -18.58
C GLY A 35 -0.78 8.64 -19.20
N ALA A 36 -1.03 8.38 -20.49
CA ALA A 36 -2.13 9.02 -21.20
C ALA A 36 -3.49 8.65 -20.63
N LYS A 37 -3.62 7.48 -20.04
CA LYS A 37 -4.89 6.93 -19.57
C LYS A 37 -4.90 6.56 -18.10
N PHE A 38 -3.84 6.85 -17.38
CA PHE A 38 -3.76 6.49 -15.96
C PHE A 38 -2.95 7.52 -15.18
N PRO A 39 -3.33 7.79 -13.94
CA PRO A 39 -2.60 8.71 -13.07
C PRO A 39 -1.39 8.03 -12.42
N LYS A 40 -0.44 8.86 -11.98
CA LYS A 40 0.72 8.39 -11.22
C LYS A 40 0.26 7.79 -9.90
N GLY A 41 0.89 6.69 -9.50
CA GLY A 41 0.50 6.02 -8.26
C GLY A 41 1.51 5.02 -7.76
N LEU A 42 1.10 4.33 -6.69
CA LEU A 42 1.90 3.34 -5.99
C LEU A 42 1.00 2.19 -5.55
N HIS A 43 1.47 0.97 -5.80
CA HIS A 43 0.87 -0.23 -5.23
C HIS A 43 1.88 -0.84 -4.29
N SER A 44 1.50 -1.06 -3.03
CA SER A 44 2.41 -1.57 -2.03
C SER A 44 1.87 -2.83 -1.35
N LEU A 45 2.79 -3.68 -0.94
CA LEU A 45 2.49 -4.86 -0.14
C LEU A 45 3.34 -4.83 1.11
N ARG A 46 2.70 -4.93 2.25
CA ARG A 46 3.36 -5.05 3.55
C ARG A 46 2.70 -6.16 4.34
N PHE A 47 3.36 -6.59 5.40
CA PHE A 47 2.82 -7.60 6.31
C PHE A 47 2.70 -7.03 7.71
N THR A 48 1.63 -7.39 8.41
CA THR A 48 1.43 -6.98 9.79
C THR A 48 2.25 -7.86 10.73
N PRO A 49 2.47 -7.41 11.99
CA PRO A 49 3.15 -8.26 12.98
C PRO A 49 2.46 -9.61 13.19
N GLU A 50 1.17 -9.72 12.86
CA GLU A 50 0.41 -10.97 12.96
C GLU A 50 0.56 -11.82 11.71
N GLY A 51 1.29 -11.36 10.69
CA GLY A 51 1.50 -12.11 9.47
C GLY A 51 0.37 -12.00 8.47
N GLU A 52 -0.34 -10.89 8.46
CA GLU A 52 -1.40 -10.63 7.48
C GLU A 52 -0.89 -9.73 6.37
N ALA A 53 -1.31 -10.00 5.14
CA ALA A 53 -0.94 -9.19 4.00
C ALA A 53 -1.81 -7.93 3.92
N VAL A 54 -1.17 -6.79 3.71
CA VAL A 54 -1.86 -5.50 3.53
C VAL A 54 -1.41 -4.91 2.21
N GLU A 55 -2.33 -4.80 1.28
CA GLU A 55 -2.07 -4.17 -0.02
C GLU A 55 -2.74 -2.81 -0.05
N LYS A 56 -2.03 -1.83 -0.60
CA LYS A 56 -2.59 -0.48 -0.79
C LYS A 56 -2.24 0.02 -2.18
N GLU A 57 -3.22 0.64 -2.83
CA GLU A 57 -3.01 1.34 -4.08
C GLU A 57 -3.31 2.80 -3.83
N ILE A 58 -2.30 3.65 -3.98
CA ILE A 58 -2.40 5.06 -3.65
C ILE A 58 -2.01 5.88 -4.88
N TYR A 59 -2.93 6.72 -5.34
CA TYR A 59 -2.63 7.64 -6.42
C TYR A 59 -2.02 8.91 -5.86
N ASP A 60 -1.08 9.49 -6.58
CA ASP A 60 -0.32 10.65 -6.11
C ASP A 60 -1.24 11.81 -5.70
N ALA A 61 -2.31 12.02 -6.47
CA ALA A 61 -3.27 13.08 -6.17
C ALA A 61 -4.03 12.87 -4.86
N GLU A 62 -4.11 11.63 -4.37
CA GLU A 62 -4.81 11.31 -3.12
C GLU A 62 -4.01 11.64 -1.87
N ARG A 63 -2.72 11.92 -2.01
CA ARG A 63 -1.86 12.22 -0.86
C ARG A 63 -2.15 13.59 -0.27
N GLY A 64 -2.71 14.49 -1.06
CA GLY A 64 -3.14 15.79 -0.57
C GLY A 64 -4.58 15.74 -0.08
N VAL A 65 -4.95 16.71 0.73
CA VAL A 65 -6.32 16.85 1.22
C VAL A 65 -6.91 18.12 0.60
N PRO A 66 -8.07 18.02 -0.08
CA PRO A 66 -8.69 19.22 -0.64
C PRO A 66 -9.03 20.23 0.45
N LEU A 67 -8.81 21.50 0.15
CA LEU A 67 -9.06 22.57 1.11
C LEU A 67 -10.52 22.60 1.58
N GLU A 68 -11.46 22.40 0.65
CA GLU A 68 -12.89 22.40 0.99
C GLU A 68 -13.24 21.31 2.00
N PHE A 69 -12.57 20.16 1.91
CA PHE A 69 -12.79 19.04 2.81
C PHE A 69 -12.44 19.42 4.25
N LEU A 70 -11.38 20.20 4.43
CA LEU A 70 -10.95 20.67 5.74
C LEU A 70 -11.82 21.82 6.24
N LEU A 71 -12.22 22.72 5.32
CA LEU A 71 -13.04 23.88 5.69
C LEU A 71 -14.42 23.49 6.22
N GLU A 72 -14.95 22.37 5.76
CA GLU A 72 -16.25 21.89 6.25
C GLU A 72 -16.25 21.63 7.75
N VAL A 73 -15.13 21.29 8.32
CA VAL A 73 -15.03 20.88 9.73
C VAL A 73 -14.01 21.70 10.52
N ILE A 74 -13.59 22.83 9.98
CA ILE A 74 -12.53 23.63 10.61
C ILE A 74 -12.91 24.15 11.99
N GLU A 75 -14.20 24.34 12.25
CA GLU A 75 -14.70 24.81 13.54
C GLU A 75 -14.84 23.67 14.56
N ASP A 76 -14.83 22.43 14.11
CA ASP A 76 -14.94 21.25 14.94
C ASP A 76 -13.60 20.53 14.99
N HIS A 77 -12.81 20.82 16.02
CA HIS A 77 -11.46 20.26 16.16
C HIS A 77 -11.46 18.76 16.20
N GLN A 78 -12.45 18.14 16.81
CA GLN A 78 -12.53 16.70 16.94
C GLN A 78 -12.74 16.05 15.57
N GLU A 79 -13.70 16.57 14.81
CA GLU A 79 -14.00 16.09 13.46
C GLU A 79 -12.83 16.33 12.51
N LEU A 80 -12.20 17.51 12.59
CA LEU A 80 -11.04 17.84 11.78
C LEU A 80 -9.91 16.85 12.02
N LYS A 81 -9.63 16.59 13.28
CA LYS A 81 -8.58 15.64 13.67
C LYS A 81 -8.86 14.25 13.15
N GLN A 82 -10.11 13.80 13.27
CA GLN A 82 -10.52 12.49 12.78
C GLN A 82 -10.36 12.38 11.26
N ARG A 83 -10.74 13.41 10.51
CA ARG A 83 -10.61 13.43 9.06
C ARG A 83 -9.16 13.37 8.61
N ILE A 84 -8.29 14.13 9.29
CA ILE A 84 -6.87 14.13 8.96
C ILE A 84 -6.25 12.76 9.23
N HIS A 85 -6.55 12.16 10.38
CA HIS A 85 -6.03 10.84 10.73
C HIS A 85 -6.53 9.75 9.79
N ALA A 86 -7.81 9.78 9.45
CA ALA A 86 -8.38 8.79 8.53
C ALA A 86 -7.73 8.89 7.15
N HIS A 87 -7.50 10.10 6.66
CA HIS A 87 -6.85 10.30 5.37
C HIS A 87 -5.39 9.84 5.42
N ALA A 88 -4.68 10.20 6.49
CA ALA A 88 -3.29 9.79 6.66
C ALA A 88 -3.16 8.27 6.68
N GLU A 89 -4.04 7.58 7.38
CA GLU A 89 -4.04 6.13 7.43
C GLU A 89 -4.26 5.51 6.05
N ARG A 90 -5.16 6.10 5.27
CA ARG A 90 -5.48 5.61 3.92
C ARG A 90 -4.28 5.70 2.97
N VAL A 91 -3.49 6.77 3.07
CA VAL A 91 -2.37 7.01 2.15
C VAL A 91 -0.99 6.67 2.72
N THR A 92 -0.95 6.12 3.93
CA THR A 92 0.32 5.74 4.57
C THR A 92 0.52 4.24 4.46
N VAL A 93 1.71 3.86 4.02
CA VAL A 93 2.11 2.45 3.91
C VAL A 93 2.89 2.07 5.16
N LEU A 94 2.70 0.85 5.66
CA LEU A 94 3.47 0.35 6.79
C LEU A 94 4.97 0.45 6.48
N PRO A 95 5.80 0.71 7.50
CA PRO A 95 7.24 0.82 7.29
C PRO A 95 7.85 -0.52 6.90
N TRP A 96 9.09 -0.46 6.40
CA TRP A 96 9.83 -1.67 6.03
C TRP A 96 10.32 -2.48 7.24
N ASP A 97 10.24 -1.93 8.44
CA ASP A 97 10.78 -2.53 9.64
C ASP A 97 10.18 -3.91 9.89
N ASN A 98 11.04 -4.90 10.11
CA ASN A 98 10.67 -6.29 10.42
C ASN A 98 9.85 -6.99 9.35
N GLN A 99 9.78 -6.45 8.15
CA GLN A 99 8.96 -7.03 7.08
C GLN A 99 9.42 -8.42 6.67
N ALA A 100 10.73 -8.69 6.72
CA ALA A 100 11.24 -10.03 6.41
C ALA A 100 10.66 -11.06 7.38
N HIS A 101 10.61 -10.72 8.67
CA HIS A 101 10.05 -11.60 9.70
C HIS A 101 8.53 -11.76 9.52
N TYR A 102 7.83 -10.66 9.30
CA TYR A 102 6.38 -10.69 9.14
C TYR A 102 5.95 -11.44 7.89
N GLY A 103 6.76 -11.34 6.81
CA GLY A 103 6.53 -12.10 5.60
C GLY A 103 6.65 -13.60 5.83
N LYS A 104 7.60 -14.02 6.66
CA LYS A 104 7.73 -15.43 7.02
C LYS A 104 6.54 -15.91 7.83
N LEU A 105 6.00 -15.08 8.71
CA LEU A 105 4.78 -15.41 9.44
C LEU A 105 3.60 -15.57 8.50
N TYR A 106 3.49 -14.70 7.51
CA TYR A 106 2.46 -14.80 6.50
C TYR A 106 2.52 -16.14 5.78
N MET A 107 3.72 -16.54 5.33
CA MET A 107 3.92 -17.80 4.64
C MET A 107 3.55 -18.99 5.53
N ALA A 108 3.96 -18.95 6.80
CA ALA A 108 3.66 -20.02 7.74
C ALA A 108 2.15 -20.17 7.95
N ARG A 109 1.43 -19.05 8.02
CA ARG A 109 -0.03 -19.07 8.15
C ARG A 109 -0.72 -19.67 6.94
N GLN A 110 -0.18 -19.41 5.75
CA GLN A 110 -0.74 -19.99 4.53
C GLN A 110 -0.58 -21.51 4.50
N LEU A 111 0.50 -22.04 5.07
CA LEU A 111 0.74 -23.47 5.14
C LEU A 111 -0.12 -24.16 6.19
N VAL A 112 -0.31 -23.51 7.34
CA VAL A 112 -1.08 -24.09 8.45
C VAL A 112 -2.59 -23.95 8.24
N CYS A 113 -2.99 -22.81 7.69
CA CYS A 113 -4.41 -22.50 7.45
C CYS A 113 -4.61 -22.19 5.98
N PRO A 114 -4.59 -23.21 5.10
CA PRO A 114 -4.77 -22.96 3.67
C PRO A 114 -6.11 -22.29 3.43
N GLN A 115 -6.12 -21.39 2.48
CA GLN A 115 -7.33 -20.65 2.15
C GLN A 115 -8.39 -21.59 1.63
N LYS A 116 -9.59 -21.39 2.11
CA LYS A 116 -10.74 -22.11 1.61
C LYS A 116 -11.30 -21.33 0.43
N ASP A 117 -11.43 -22.00 -0.65
CA ASP A 117 -12.01 -21.40 -1.85
C ASP A 117 -13.52 -21.53 -1.81
#